data_e676a4aedf37c0115e7880518ba396bb
#
_entry.id   e676a4aedf37c0115e7880518ba396bb
#
_cell.length_a   1.000
_cell.length_b   1.000
_cell.length_c   1.000
_cell.angle_alpha   90.00
_cell.angle_beta   90.00
_cell.angle_gamma   90.00
#
_symmetry.space_group_name_H-M   'P 1'
#
loop_
_entity.id
_entity.type
_entity.pdbx_description
1 polymer ?
#
loop_
_entity_poly.entity_id
_entity_poly.type
_entity_poly.pdbx_seq_one_letter_code
_entity_poly.pdbx_strand_id
1 'polypeptide(L)'
;KTRILDPSILPGNFDISRVRNLKGATQNADGTLTVQEGGGKVTYEYRCVGEIYKPFTLNVTETDDPNAGIVPPVTPPSGGGDSIAINASNFPDPDFRTYVKAEFDKDNNNSLSDTERKTATVINVKDKLIETLEGIEFFPNLKELDCSINQLSRLDVSQNTALEKLDCSTNQLASLNLSKNAKLKYLYCNQNELTSLDVSKNTGLDLLNCNRNRLTSLDVSQTAVTTLNASDNKIDINVEETPRTFDLS
;
A
#
# COMPACT_ATOMS: atom_id res chain seq x y z
N LYS A 1 -35.02 12.44 -16.88
CA LYS A 1 -35.00 11.00 -16.49
C LYS A 1 -34.05 10.83 -15.31
N THR A 2 -34.50 10.18 -14.25
CA THR A 2 -33.71 9.85 -13.08
C THR A 2 -32.91 8.60 -13.38
N ARG A 3 -31.63 8.60 -13.07
CA ARG A 3 -30.77 7.39 -13.22
C ARG A 3 -30.50 6.75 -11.87
N ILE A 4 -30.57 5.46 -11.84
CA ILE A 4 -30.21 4.64 -10.68
C ILE A 4 -28.83 4.06 -10.98
N LEU A 5 -27.87 4.35 -10.10
CA LEU A 5 -26.54 3.78 -10.14
C LEU A 5 -26.47 2.62 -9.16
N ASP A 6 -26.11 1.44 -9.66
CA ASP A 6 -25.85 0.28 -8.84
C ASP A 6 -24.41 0.34 -8.32
N PRO A 7 -24.19 0.46 -7.00
CA PRO A 7 -22.85 0.52 -6.44
C PRO A 7 -22.02 -0.76 -6.66
N SER A 8 -22.66 -1.90 -6.95
CA SER A 8 -21.97 -3.17 -7.19
C SER A 8 -21.12 -3.17 -8.45
N ILE A 9 -21.37 -2.24 -9.37
CA ILE A 9 -20.58 -2.06 -10.60
C ILE A 9 -19.34 -1.17 -10.39
N LEU A 10 -19.21 -0.54 -9.21
CA LEU A 10 -18.02 0.23 -8.85
C LEU A 10 -16.89 -0.71 -8.44
N PRO A 11 -15.64 -0.46 -8.87
CA PRO A 11 -14.53 -1.34 -8.56
C PRO A 11 -14.27 -1.44 -7.04
N GLY A 12 -13.91 -2.64 -6.57
CA GLY A 12 -13.38 -2.83 -5.23
C GLY A 12 -14.39 -3.03 -4.11
N ASN A 13 -15.54 -3.70 -4.35
CA ASN A 13 -16.56 -3.97 -3.33
C ASN A 13 -17.03 -2.70 -2.60
N PHE A 14 -17.50 -1.73 -3.38
CA PHE A 14 -18.01 -0.47 -2.85
C PHE A 14 -19.16 -0.70 -1.87
N ASP A 15 -19.01 -0.23 -0.65
CA ASP A 15 -20.00 -0.33 0.42
C ASP A 15 -20.61 1.03 0.68
N ILE A 16 -21.85 1.21 0.27
CA ILE A 16 -22.59 2.47 0.40
C ILE A 16 -22.76 2.93 1.86
N SER A 17 -22.74 2.02 2.83
CA SER A 17 -22.83 2.36 4.24
C SER A 17 -21.61 3.17 4.75
N ARG A 18 -20.53 3.14 3.98
CA ARG A 18 -19.26 3.84 4.26
C ARG A 18 -19.19 5.23 3.60
N VAL A 19 -20.28 5.68 2.97
CA VAL A 19 -20.36 6.98 2.30
C VAL A 19 -20.96 8.03 3.23
N ARG A 20 -20.37 9.22 3.22
CA ARG A 20 -20.97 10.44 3.83
C ARG A 20 -20.77 11.65 2.92
N ASN A 21 -21.41 12.75 3.26
CA ASN A 21 -21.34 14.02 2.51
C ASN A 21 -21.66 13.88 1.02
N LEU A 22 -22.61 12.96 0.69
CA LEU A 22 -23.05 12.74 -0.67
C LEU A 22 -23.74 13.99 -1.23
N LYS A 23 -23.29 14.46 -2.39
CA LYS A 23 -23.87 15.59 -3.13
C LYS A 23 -24.05 15.21 -4.59
N GLY A 24 -25.10 15.68 -5.21
CA GLY A 24 -25.43 15.40 -6.62
C GLY A 24 -26.16 14.07 -6.85
N ALA A 25 -26.41 13.30 -5.79
CA ALA A 25 -27.22 12.07 -5.84
C ALA A 25 -27.98 11.87 -4.52
N THR A 26 -29.00 11.02 -4.56
CA THR A 26 -29.75 10.56 -3.38
C THR A 26 -29.52 9.07 -3.20
N GLN A 27 -29.21 8.65 -1.96
CA GLN A 27 -29.09 7.25 -1.62
C GLN A 27 -30.47 6.63 -1.44
N ASN A 28 -30.71 5.50 -2.09
CA ASN A 28 -31.93 4.70 -1.97
C ASN A 28 -31.84 3.66 -0.84
N ALA A 29 -32.98 3.16 -0.38
CA ALA A 29 -33.06 2.17 0.67
C ALA A 29 -32.43 0.80 0.28
N ASP A 30 -32.34 0.50 -1.00
CA ASP A 30 -31.71 -0.70 -1.57
C ASP A 30 -30.18 -0.57 -1.76
N GLY A 31 -29.61 0.57 -1.34
CA GLY A 31 -28.18 0.84 -1.48
C GLY A 31 -27.76 1.46 -2.81
N THR A 32 -28.70 1.64 -3.75
CA THR A 32 -28.43 2.32 -5.03
C THR A 32 -28.39 3.83 -4.88
N LEU A 33 -27.84 4.53 -5.87
CA LEU A 33 -27.81 6.01 -5.94
C LEU A 33 -28.69 6.51 -7.07
N THR A 34 -29.56 7.46 -6.76
CA THR A 34 -30.36 8.19 -7.76
C THR A 34 -29.68 9.50 -8.12
N VAL A 35 -29.33 9.68 -9.38
CA VAL A 35 -28.76 10.93 -9.92
C VAL A 35 -29.81 11.67 -10.71
N GLN A 36 -29.86 13.01 -10.58
CA GLN A 36 -30.85 13.84 -11.26
C GLN A 36 -30.61 13.93 -12.77
N GLU A 37 -31.68 14.29 -13.51
CA GLU A 37 -31.66 14.48 -14.97
C GLU A 37 -30.61 15.52 -15.40
N GLY A 38 -29.91 15.23 -16.51
CA GLY A 38 -28.83 16.07 -17.02
C GLY A 38 -27.44 15.64 -16.67
N GLY A 39 -27.30 14.52 -15.96
CA GLY A 39 -25.99 14.05 -15.49
C GLY A 39 -25.37 15.00 -14.46
N GLY A 40 -24.11 14.84 -14.18
CA GLY A 40 -23.39 15.78 -13.34
C GLY A 40 -22.30 15.15 -12.48
N LYS A 41 -21.80 15.97 -11.57
CA LYS A 41 -20.76 15.62 -10.64
C LYS A 41 -21.37 15.13 -9.33
N VAL A 42 -21.19 13.87 -9.02
CA VAL A 42 -21.52 13.30 -7.71
C VAL A 42 -20.26 13.29 -6.87
N THR A 43 -20.29 13.96 -5.73
CA THR A 43 -19.17 13.99 -4.78
C THR A 43 -19.57 13.32 -3.48
N TYR A 44 -18.67 12.58 -2.87
CA TYR A 44 -18.89 11.91 -1.59
C TYR A 44 -17.56 11.70 -0.87
N GLU A 45 -17.65 11.43 0.42
CA GLU A 45 -16.52 10.97 1.20
C GLU A 45 -16.73 9.49 1.55
N TYR A 46 -15.71 8.66 1.28
CA TYR A 46 -15.75 7.23 1.56
C TYR A 46 -14.88 6.90 2.76
N ARG A 47 -15.43 6.11 3.69
CA ARG A 47 -14.70 5.66 4.89
C ARG A 47 -13.70 4.57 4.51
N CYS A 48 -12.44 4.93 4.50
CA CYS A 48 -11.31 3.99 4.38
C CYS A 48 -11.03 3.30 5.72
N VAL A 49 -10.09 2.37 5.74
CA VAL A 49 -9.66 1.69 6.96
C VAL A 49 -9.16 2.71 7.98
N GLY A 50 -9.55 2.57 9.26
CA GLY A 50 -9.11 3.46 10.34
C GLY A 50 -9.94 4.75 10.51
N GLU A 51 -11.22 4.77 10.08
CA GLU A 51 -12.15 5.92 10.23
C GLU A 51 -11.77 7.18 9.41
N ILE A 52 -10.79 7.08 8.52
CA ILE A 52 -10.41 8.15 7.62
C ILE A 52 -11.39 8.20 6.45
N TYR A 53 -11.98 9.38 6.20
CA TYR A 53 -12.83 9.62 5.04
C TYR A 53 -12.04 10.33 3.95
N LYS A 54 -12.06 9.76 2.74
CA LYS A 54 -11.43 10.39 1.57
C LYS A 54 -12.51 10.93 0.62
N PRO A 55 -12.30 12.12 0.03
CA PRO A 55 -13.25 12.68 -0.95
C PRO A 55 -13.10 11.98 -2.30
N PHE A 56 -14.25 11.66 -2.90
CA PHE A 56 -14.35 11.09 -4.23
C PHE A 56 -15.29 11.89 -5.11
N THR A 57 -15.08 11.84 -6.40
CA THR A 57 -15.94 12.44 -7.40
C THR A 57 -16.25 11.42 -8.47
N LEU A 58 -17.53 11.21 -8.73
CA LEU A 58 -18.07 10.44 -9.85
C LEU A 58 -18.64 11.40 -10.86
N ASN A 59 -18.18 11.36 -12.11
CA ASN A 59 -18.79 12.09 -13.20
C ASN A 59 -19.83 11.19 -13.88
N VAL A 60 -21.07 11.64 -13.93
CA VAL A 60 -22.18 10.93 -14.55
C VAL A 60 -22.51 11.62 -15.85
N THR A 61 -22.30 10.94 -16.98
CA THR A 61 -22.69 11.43 -18.32
C THR A 61 -24.03 10.85 -18.73
N GLU A 62 -24.85 11.65 -19.39
CA GLU A 62 -26.10 11.21 -19.95
C GLU A 62 -25.84 10.41 -21.24
N THR A 63 -26.21 9.13 -21.26
CA THR A 63 -26.16 8.27 -22.45
C THR A 63 -27.43 7.43 -22.51
N ASP A 64 -27.82 6.98 -23.70
CA ASP A 64 -29.00 6.11 -23.89
C ASP A 64 -28.76 4.66 -23.42
N ASP A 65 -27.49 4.28 -23.16
CA ASP A 65 -27.12 3.01 -22.54
C ASP A 65 -27.16 3.15 -21.02
N PRO A 66 -27.98 2.37 -20.29
CA PRO A 66 -28.06 2.42 -18.84
C PRO A 66 -26.73 2.09 -18.15
N ASN A 67 -25.79 1.46 -18.84
CA ASN A 67 -24.46 1.10 -18.34
C ASN A 67 -23.31 1.96 -18.91
N ALA A 68 -23.54 2.70 -20.00
CA ALA A 68 -22.53 3.49 -20.71
C ALA A 68 -22.35 4.91 -20.15
N GLY A 69 -22.33 5.12 -18.90
CA GLY A 69 -22.09 6.45 -18.31
C GLY A 69 -21.52 6.37 -16.92
N ILE A 70 -21.24 5.15 -16.49
CA ILE A 70 -20.58 4.89 -15.24
C ILE A 70 -19.10 4.80 -15.56
N VAL A 71 -18.46 5.95 -15.60
CA VAL A 71 -17.03 5.97 -15.45
C VAL A 71 -16.80 5.70 -13.97
N PRO A 72 -16.10 4.59 -13.60
CA PRO A 72 -15.62 4.38 -12.24
C PRO A 72 -15.00 5.69 -11.75
N PRO A 73 -14.92 5.93 -10.43
CA PRO A 73 -14.22 7.11 -9.92
C PRO A 73 -12.91 7.17 -10.66
N VAL A 74 -12.79 8.16 -11.52
CA VAL A 74 -11.65 8.28 -12.40
C VAL A 74 -10.44 8.21 -11.52
N THR A 75 -9.63 7.22 -11.73
CA THR A 75 -8.22 7.50 -11.84
C THR A 75 -8.10 8.93 -12.34
N PRO A 76 -7.41 9.82 -11.60
CA PRO A 76 -7.43 11.25 -11.84
C PRO A 76 -7.25 11.58 -13.33
N PRO A 77 -7.79 12.68 -13.83
CA PRO A 77 -8.05 12.94 -15.24
C PRO A 77 -6.84 12.63 -16.10
N SER A 78 -7.05 11.75 -17.05
CA SER A 78 -6.06 11.33 -18.04
C SER A 78 -5.66 12.52 -18.92
N GLY A 79 -4.70 13.27 -18.45
CA GLY A 79 -3.76 13.92 -19.34
C GLY A 79 -2.73 12.88 -19.71
N GLY A 80 -2.90 12.20 -20.83
CA GLY A 80 -2.00 11.23 -21.45
C GLY A 80 -1.14 10.37 -20.51
N GLY A 81 -1.65 9.15 -20.17
CA GLY A 81 -0.97 8.17 -19.31
C GLY A 81 -1.34 8.33 -17.83
N ASP A 82 -1.50 7.19 -17.13
CA ASP A 82 -1.90 7.10 -15.71
C ASP A 82 -0.98 7.91 -14.76
N SER A 83 -1.18 9.22 -14.63
CA SER A 83 -0.40 10.04 -13.72
C SER A 83 -1.05 10.07 -12.33
N ILE A 84 -0.24 9.98 -11.28
CA ILE A 84 -0.65 10.03 -9.88
C ILE A 84 -0.28 11.40 -9.31
N ALA A 85 -1.28 12.19 -8.91
CA ALA A 85 -1.04 13.49 -8.30
C ALA A 85 -0.26 13.35 -6.98
N ILE A 86 0.80 14.16 -6.82
CA ILE A 86 1.58 14.20 -5.58
C ILE A 86 0.88 15.16 -4.61
N ASN A 87 -0.03 14.62 -3.82
CA ASN A 87 -0.85 15.36 -2.87
C ASN A 87 -1.09 14.56 -1.59
N ALA A 88 -1.74 15.18 -0.59
CA ALA A 88 -1.99 14.54 0.69
C ALA A 88 -2.99 13.37 0.62
N SER A 89 -3.74 13.21 -0.46
CA SER A 89 -4.65 12.07 -0.64
C SER A 89 -3.92 10.80 -1.10
N ASN A 90 -2.89 10.96 -1.94
CA ASN A 90 -2.11 9.84 -2.48
C ASN A 90 -0.85 9.56 -1.66
N PHE A 91 -0.29 10.59 -1.03
CA PHE A 91 0.90 10.55 -0.18
C PHE A 91 0.60 11.37 1.09
N PRO A 92 -0.10 10.80 2.08
CA PRO A 92 -0.56 11.56 3.25
C PRO A 92 0.58 12.08 4.12
N ASP A 93 1.65 11.31 4.28
CA ASP A 93 2.83 11.75 5.03
C ASP A 93 3.55 12.91 4.31
N PRO A 94 3.79 14.05 4.96
CA PRO A 94 4.38 15.23 4.32
C PRO A 94 5.86 15.02 3.94
N ASP A 95 6.61 14.25 4.73
CA ASP A 95 8.03 14.01 4.49
C ASP A 95 8.22 12.98 3.38
N PHE A 96 7.40 11.92 3.36
CA PHE A 96 7.37 11.00 2.23
C PHE A 96 6.91 11.68 0.95
N ARG A 97 5.89 12.51 0.99
CA ARG A 97 5.41 13.28 -0.17
C ARG A 97 6.49 14.23 -0.71
N THR A 98 7.22 14.90 0.19
CA THR A 98 8.34 15.78 -0.19
C THR A 98 9.45 14.98 -0.87
N TYR A 99 9.81 13.83 -0.33
CA TYR A 99 10.78 12.92 -0.93
C TYR A 99 10.32 12.46 -2.32
N VAL A 100 9.08 11.98 -2.45
CA VAL A 100 8.52 11.53 -3.73
C VAL A 100 8.58 12.62 -4.78
N LYS A 101 8.21 13.86 -4.42
CA LYS A 101 8.29 15.01 -5.32
C LYS A 101 9.72 15.31 -5.75
N ALA A 102 10.67 15.33 -4.82
CA ALA A 102 12.06 15.67 -5.11
C ALA A 102 12.75 14.61 -5.99
N GLU A 103 12.46 13.31 -5.72
CA GLU A 103 13.18 12.22 -6.37
C GLU A 103 12.55 11.76 -7.68
N PHE A 104 11.22 11.85 -7.84
CA PHE A 104 10.54 11.20 -8.94
C PHE A 104 9.74 12.14 -9.85
N ASP A 105 9.29 13.31 -9.41
CA ASP A 105 8.62 14.33 -10.23
C ASP A 105 9.67 15.10 -11.05
N LYS A 106 10.12 14.50 -12.15
CA LYS A 106 11.26 15.04 -12.93
C LYS A 106 10.89 16.24 -13.77
N ASP A 107 9.64 16.36 -14.18
CA ASP A 107 9.12 17.49 -14.96
C ASP A 107 8.49 18.59 -14.09
N ASN A 108 8.47 18.39 -12.77
CA ASN A 108 7.94 19.30 -11.76
C ASN A 108 6.46 19.69 -11.98
N ASN A 109 5.67 18.77 -12.49
CA ASN A 109 4.24 19.00 -12.74
C ASN A 109 3.32 18.66 -11.54
N ASN A 110 3.91 18.23 -10.41
CA ASN A 110 3.24 17.72 -9.18
C ASN A 110 2.43 16.46 -9.41
N SER A 111 2.83 15.64 -10.37
CA SER A 111 2.24 14.34 -10.65
C SER A 111 3.34 13.34 -10.99
N LEU A 112 3.11 12.07 -10.71
CA LEU A 112 3.97 10.99 -11.19
C LEU A 112 3.36 10.37 -12.43
N SER A 113 3.99 10.53 -13.57
CA SER A 113 3.67 9.80 -14.79
C SER A 113 3.94 8.30 -14.62
N ASP A 114 3.37 7.49 -15.49
CA ASP A 114 3.64 6.05 -15.53
C ASP A 114 5.13 5.73 -15.69
N THR A 115 5.83 6.53 -16.49
CA THR A 115 7.29 6.40 -16.68
C THR A 115 8.05 6.69 -15.38
N GLU A 116 7.75 7.78 -14.68
CA GLU A 116 8.41 8.15 -13.42
C GLU A 116 8.20 7.09 -12.35
N ARG A 117 6.97 6.57 -12.19
CA ARG A 117 6.67 5.49 -11.26
C ARG A 117 7.41 4.19 -11.58
N LYS A 118 7.46 3.81 -12.87
CA LYS A 118 8.09 2.56 -13.33
C LYS A 118 9.61 2.61 -13.31
N THR A 119 10.22 3.77 -13.38
CA THR A 119 11.68 3.94 -13.27
C THR A 119 12.17 3.92 -11.82
N ALA A 120 11.30 4.12 -10.85
CA ALA A 120 11.61 4.07 -9.43
C ALA A 120 11.82 2.61 -8.99
N THR A 121 13.07 2.19 -8.93
CA THR A 121 13.46 0.83 -8.50
C THR A 121 14.04 0.82 -7.08
N VAL A 122 14.45 1.97 -6.56
CA VAL A 122 15.01 2.13 -5.21
C VAL A 122 14.34 3.32 -4.53
N ILE A 123 13.86 3.12 -3.32
CA ILE A 123 13.38 4.18 -2.43
C ILE A 123 14.15 4.08 -1.12
N ASN A 124 14.82 5.18 -0.76
CA ASN A 124 15.51 5.32 0.50
C ASN A 124 14.96 6.52 1.28
N VAL A 125 14.15 6.19 2.26
CA VAL A 125 13.53 7.17 3.17
C VAL A 125 13.92 6.91 4.62
N LYS A 126 15.13 6.39 4.81
CA LYS A 126 15.71 6.15 6.12
C LYS A 126 15.80 7.46 6.93
N ASP A 127 15.48 7.38 8.22
CA ASP A 127 15.68 8.46 9.22
C ASP A 127 15.02 9.79 8.79
N LYS A 128 13.72 9.74 8.46
CA LYS A 128 12.94 10.89 7.99
C LYS A 128 11.70 11.19 8.83
N LEU A 129 11.56 10.54 10.00
CA LEU A 129 10.42 10.70 10.92
C LEU A 129 9.05 10.35 10.30
N ILE A 130 9.03 9.56 9.22
CA ILE A 130 7.84 9.17 8.49
C ILE A 130 6.93 8.29 9.35
N GLU A 131 5.65 8.63 9.40
CA GLU A 131 4.62 7.89 10.14
C GLU A 131 3.85 6.90 9.23
N THR A 132 3.77 7.17 7.94
CA THR A 132 3.10 6.28 6.96
C THR A 132 3.75 6.35 5.58
N LEU A 133 3.84 5.17 4.93
CA LEU A 133 4.27 5.05 3.53
C LEU A 133 3.08 4.79 2.58
N GLU A 134 1.86 5.23 2.93
CA GLU A 134 0.76 5.23 1.97
C GLU A 134 1.17 6.01 0.72
N GLY A 135 0.97 5.40 -0.48
CA GLY A 135 1.50 5.89 -1.76
C GLY A 135 2.68 5.05 -2.27
N ILE A 136 3.28 4.18 -1.44
CA ILE A 136 4.35 3.27 -1.88
C ILE A 136 3.84 2.28 -2.94
N GLU A 137 2.56 1.95 -2.92
CA GLU A 137 1.89 1.07 -3.87
C GLU A 137 1.93 1.60 -5.31
N PHE A 138 2.17 2.89 -5.50
CA PHE A 138 2.27 3.49 -6.83
C PHE A 138 3.59 3.20 -7.56
N PHE A 139 4.54 2.51 -6.92
CA PHE A 139 5.85 2.17 -7.47
C PHE A 139 5.96 0.66 -7.79
N PRO A 140 5.41 0.20 -8.93
CA PRO A 140 5.26 -1.23 -9.22
C PRO A 140 6.57 -1.98 -9.45
N ASN A 141 7.63 -1.27 -9.83
CA ASN A 141 8.95 -1.85 -10.12
C ASN A 141 9.95 -1.67 -8.97
N LEU A 142 9.47 -1.29 -7.77
CA LEU A 142 10.31 -1.10 -6.62
C LEU A 142 10.99 -2.42 -6.23
N LYS A 143 12.31 -2.43 -6.22
CA LYS A 143 13.16 -3.57 -5.86
C LYS A 143 13.79 -3.43 -4.49
N GLU A 144 14.13 -2.21 -4.11
CA GLU A 144 14.77 -1.94 -2.83
C GLU A 144 14.01 -0.82 -2.10
N LEU A 145 13.62 -1.11 -0.87
CA LEU A 145 13.01 -0.14 0.04
C LEU A 145 13.81 -0.11 1.34
N ASP A 146 14.39 1.05 1.64
CA ASP A 146 14.92 1.37 2.96
C ASP A 146 14.02 2.42 3.63
N CYS A 147 13.22 1.98 4.57
CA CYS A 147 12.38 2.83 5.42
C CYS A 147 12.75 2.68 6.90
N SER A 148 14.00 2.30 7.17
CA SER A 148 14.51 2.12 8.52
C SER A 148 14.56 3.44 9.31
N ILE A 149 14.52 3.35 10.63
CA ILE A 149 14.63 4.48 11.56
C ILE A 149 13.52 5.53 11.28
N ASN A 150 12.28 5.07 11.31
CA ASN A 150 11.08 5.90 11.13
C ASN A 150 10.06 5.63 12.25
N GLN A 151 8.84 6.12 12.10
CA GLN A 151 7.76 5.97 13.09
C GLN A 151 6.60 5.13 12.55
N LEU A 152 6.90 4.18 11.63
CA LEU A 152 5.88 3.37 11.00
C LEU A 152 5.24 2.40 11.99
N SER A 153 3.94 2.52 12.22
CA SER A 153 3.14 1.54 12.96
C SER A 153 2.53 0.46 12.06
N ARG A 154 2.51 0.71 10.73
CA ARG A 154 2.06 -0.23 9.70
C ARG A 154 2.85 -0.02 8.41
N LEU A 155 2.99 -1.09 7.64
CA LEU A 155 3.63 -1.07 6.32
C LEU A 155 2.90 -2.05 5.41
N ASP A 156 2.36 -1.56 4.30
CA ASP A 156 1.79 -2.39 3.24
C ASP A 156 2.64 -2.30 1.98
N VAL A 157 3.32 -3.40 1.66
CA VAL A 157 4.14 -3.57 0.45
C VAL A 157 3.54 -4.61 -0.51
N SER A 158 2.26 -4.92 -0.35
CA SER A 158 1.59 -5.98 -1.12
C SER A 158 1.55 -5.71 -2.63
N GLN A 159 1.60 -4.45 -3.05
CA GLN A 159 1.64 -4.05 -4.46
C GLN A 159 3.08 -3.98 -5.02
N ASN A 160 4.08 -3.95 -4.15
CA ASN A 160 5.49 -3.88 -4.54
C ASN A 160 6.06 -5.30 -4.75
N THR A 161 5.45 -6.05 -5.65
CA THR A 161 5.76 -7.48 -5.88
C THR A 161 7.14 -7.73 -6.48
N ALA A 162 7.84 -6.66 -6.90
CA ALA A 162 9.20 -6.74 -7.41
C ALA A 162 10.28 -6.61 -6.32
N LEU A 163 9.89 -6.39 -5.03
CA LEU A 163 10.83 -6.21 -3.94
C LEU A 163 11.77 -7.39 -3.79
N GLU A 164 13.07 -7.08 -3.80
CA GLU A 164 14.19 -7.99 -3.55
C GLU A 164 14.86 -7.70 -2.20
N LYS A 165 14.82 -6.43 -1.75
CA LYS A 165 15.37 -6.00 -0.46
C LYS A 165 14.40 -5.07 0.25
N LEU A 166 14.13 -5.36 1.52
CA LEU A 166 13.34 -4.53 2.42
C LEU A 166 14.10 -4.30 3.73
N ASP A 167 14.36 -3.04 4.03
CA ASP A 167 14.80 -2.61 5.36
C ASP A 167 13.71 -1.73 5.99
N CYS A 168 12.99 -2.31 6.94
CA CYS A 168 12.00 -1.63 7.78
C CYS A 168 12.39 -1.67 9.26
N SER A 169 13.69 -1.84 9.54
CA SER A 169 14.21 -1.91 10.91
C SER A 169 13.99 -0.61 11.68
N THR A 170 13.95 -0.70 13.00
CA THR A 170 13.79 0.45 13.89
C THR A 170 12.54 1.28 13.55
N ASN A 171 11.40 0.64 13.72
CA ASN A 171 10.05 1.18 13.55
C ASN A 171 9.15 0.66 14.68
N GLN A 172 7.82 0.81 14.56
CA GLN A 172 6.83 0.40 15.55
C GLN A 172 5.86 -0.65 14.96
N LEU A 173 6.33 -1.49 14.02
CA LEU A 173 5.49 -2.45 13.32
C LEU A 173 5.07 -3.59 14.26
N ALA A 174 3.77 -3.76 14.48
CA ALA A 174 3.21 -4.89 15.22
C ALA A 174 2.97 -6.13 14.33
N SER A 175 2.88 -5.95 13.03
CA SER A 175 2.72 -7.01 12.03
C SER A 175 3.38 -6.61 10.70
N LEU A 176 3.76 -7.61 9.90
CA LEU A 176 4.32 -7.41 8.56
C LEU A 176 3.86 -8.55 7.65
N ASN A 177 3.16 -8.22 6.58
CA ASN A 177 2.68 -9.19 5.60
C ASN A 177 3.52 -9.16 4.34
N LEU A 178 4.26 -10.25 4.08
CA LEU A 178 5.18 -10.40 2.95
C LEU A 178 4.70 -11.44 1.93
N SER A 179 3.47 -11.89 2.03
CA SER A 179 2.93 -12.98 1.20
C SER A 179 2.90 -12.67 -0.30
N LYS A 180 2.98 -11.40 -0.70
CA LYS A 180 3.04 -10.95 -2.10
C LYS A 180 4.45 -10.64 -2.60
N ASN A 181 5.46 -10.67 -1.72
CA ASN A 181 6.83 -10.28 -2.02
C ASN A 181 7.73 -11.51 -2.22
N ALA A 182 7.31 -12.43 -3.09
CA ALA A 182 7.99 -13.73 -3.31
C ALA A 182 9.44 -13.61 -3.85
N LYS A 183 9.83 -12.42 -4.34
CA LYS A 183 11.20 -12.15 -4.84
C LYS A 183 12.16 -11.67 -3.76
N LEU A 184 11.68 -11.52 -2.51
CA LEU A 184 12.46 -10.97 -1.42
C LEU A 184 13.65 -11.90 -1.10
N LYS A 185 14.86 -11.31 -1.06
CA LYS A 185 16.14 -11.97 -0.75
C LYS A 185 16.74 -11.48 0.56
N TYR A 186 16.52 -10.19 0.87
CA TYR A 186 17.11 -9.55 2.05
C TYR A 186 16.02 -8.84 2.84
N LEU A 187 15.80 -9.27 4.08
CA LEU A 187 14.83 -8.69 4.99
C LEU A 187 15.51 -8.24 6.29
N TYR A 188 15.40 -6.95 6.58
CA TYR A 188 15.75 -6.34 7.85
C TYR A 188 14.48 -5.77 8.47
N CYS A 189 13.97 -6.43 9.50
CA CYS A 189 12.78 -6.01 10.25
C CYS A 189 13.07 -5.97 11.77
N ASN A 190 14.35 -5.89 12.12
CA ASN A 190 14.79 -5.82 13.51
C ASN A 190 14.33 -4.53 14.21
N GLN A 191 14.27 -4.56 15.56
CA GLN A 191 13.84 -3.42 16.37
C GLN A 191 12.44 -2.93 15.96
N ASN A 192 11.46 -3.82 16.07
CA ASN A 192 10.05 -3.58 15.87
C ASN A 192 9.23 -4.25 16.99
N GLU A 193 7.91 -4.32 16.84
CA GLU A 193 7.00 -4.93 17.81
C GLU A 193 6.34 -6.21 17.27
N LEU A 194 6.95 -6.89 16.28
CA LEU A 194 6.38 -8.05 15.62
C LEU A 194 6.18 -9.20 16.62
N THR A 195 4.96 -9.73 16.69
CA THR A 195 4.61 -10.90 17.50
C THR A 195 4.63 -12.20 16.71
N SER A 196 4.55 -12.11 15.39
CA SER A 196 4.67 -13.22 14.44
C SER A 196 5.29 -12.72 13.14
N LEU A 197 5.94 -13.60 12.39
CA LEU A 197 6.49 -13.31 11.07
C LEU A 197 6.36 -14.56 10.20
N ASP A 198 5.55 -14.47 9.14
CA ASP A 198 5.41 -15.53 8.14
C ASP A 198 6.26 -15.21 6.90
N VAL A 199 7.28 -16.01 6.67
CA VAL A 199 8.18 -15.94 5.51
C VAL A 199 8.03 -17.14 4.56
N SER A 200 7.00 -17.96 4.74
CA SER A 200 6.77 -19.19 3.95
C SER A 200 6.62 -18.95 2.44
N LYS A 201 6.25 -17.75 2.03
CA LYS A 201 6.15 -17.36 0.60
C LYS A 201 7.43 -16.76 0.04
N ASN A 202 8.41 -16.46 0.88
CA ASN A 202 9.67 -15.81 0.51
C ASN A 202 10.77 -16.86 0.34
N THR A 203 10.54 -17.83 -0.54
CA THR A 203 11.41 -19.02 -0.69
C THR A 203 12.84 -18.68 -1.12
N GLY A 204 13.06 -17.51 -1.74
CA GLY A 204 14.38 -17.00 -2.11
C GLY A 204 15.05 -16.14 -1.05
N LEU A 205 14.45 -16.02 0.15
CA LEU A 205 15.00 -15.20 1.24
C LEU A 205 16.32 -15.82 1.73
N ASP A 206 17.41 -15.08 1.62
CA ASP A 206 18.77 -15.50 1.97
C ASP A 206 19.25 -14.90 3.30
N LEU A 207 18.90 -13.63 3.54
CA LEU A 207 19.22 -12.96 4.80
C LEU A 207 17.94 -12.51 5.51
N LEU A 208 17.81 -12.89 6.77
CA LEU A 208 16.76 -12.45 7.67
C LEU A 208 17.36 -11.88 8.96
N ASN A 209 17.15 -10.59 9.19
CA ASN A 209 17.42 -9.96 10.48
C ASN A 209 16.09 -9.51 11.11
N CYS A 210 15.64 -10.24 12.10
CA CYS A 210 14.41 -9.96 12.86
C CYS A 210 14.66 -9.83 14.37
N ASN A 211 15.91 -9.53 14.77
CA ASN A 211 16.25 -9.39 16.19
C ASN A 211 15.48 -8.24 16.86
N ARG A 212 15.40 -8.26 18.17
CA ARG A 212 14.70 -7.25 18.97
C ARG A 212 13.25 -7.02 18.49
N ASN A 213 12.49 -8.11 18.52
CA ASN A 213 11.05 -8.14 18.30
C ASN A 213 10.37 -8.88 19.47
N ARG A 214 9.09 -9.26 19.29
CA ARG A 214 8.30 -10.00 20.27
C ARG A 214 7.88 -11.39 19.73
N LEU A 215 8.66 -11.95 18.79
CA LEU A 215 8.33 -13.22 18.17
C LEU A 215 8.35 -14.35 19.21
N THR A 216 7.38 -15.24 19.14
CA THR A 216 7.29 -16.46 19.96
C THR A 216 7.63 -17.71 19.19
N SER A 217 7.60 -17.66 17.87
CA SER A 217 8.05 -18.73 16.97
C SER A 217 8.51 -18.13 15.65
N LEU A 218 9.38 -18.83 14.94
CA LEU A 218 9.83 -18.47 13.60
C LEU A 218 10.12 -19.75 12.81
N ASP A 219 9.42 -19.93 11.69
CA ASP A 219 9.68 -21.04 10.76
C ASP A 219 10.33 -20.48 9.49
N VAL A 220 11.56 -20.93 9.22
CA VAL A 220 12.34 -20.59 8.02
C VAL A 220 12.59 -21.80 7.12
N SER A 221 11.92 -22.94 7.38
CA SER A 221 12.13 -24.18 6.65
C SER A 221 11.89 -24.08 5.15
N GLN A 222 10.92 -23.20 4.75
CA GLN A 222 10.57 -23.00 3.34
C GLN A 222 11.41 -21.91 2.65
N THR A 223 12.43 -21.38 3.30
CA THR A 223 13.28 -20.29 2.78
C THR A 223 14.67 -20.78 2.41
N ALA A 224 15.43 -19.92 1.70
CA ALA A 224 16.84 -20.14 1.42
C ALA A 224 17.76 -19.44 2.43
N VAL A 225 17.27 -19.08 3.62
CA VAL A 225 18.00 -18.29 4.62
C VAL A 225 19.30 -18.98 5.00
N THR A 226 20.43 -18.32 4.69
CA THR A 226 21.78 -18.71 5.11
C THR A 226 22.28 -17.85 6.26
N THR A 227 21.76 -16.62 6.38
CA THR A 227 22.12 -15.69 7.46
C THR A 227 20.85 -15.30 8.23
N LEU A 228 20.76 -15.72 9.48
CA LEU A 228 19.66 -15.42 10.39
C LEU A 228 20.18 -14.73 11.65
N ASN A 229 19.59 -13.55 11.95
CA ASN A 229 19.68 -12.95 13.29
C ASN A 229 18.26 -12.81 13.86
N ALA A 230 17.96 -13.58 14.89
CA ALA A 230 16.68 -13.58 15.60
C ALA A 230 16.86 -13.39 17.11
N SER A 231 18.01 -12.84 17.53
CA SER A 231 18.31 -12.56 18.94
C SER A 231 17.29 -11.61 19.58
N ASP A 232 17.27 -11.54 20.89
CA ASP A 232 16.33 -10.68 21.62
C ASP A 232 14.84 -10.91 21.27
N ASN A 233 14.48 -12.17 21.03
CA ASN A 233 13.10 -12.65 20.89
C ASN A 233 12.84 -13.78 21.89
N LYS A 234 11.62 -14.30 21.95
CA LYS A 234 11.27 -15.49 22.75
C LYS A 234 10.85 -16.61 21.80
N ILE A 235 11.81 -17.15 21.03
CA ILE A 235 11.49 -18.05 19.91
C ILE A 235 12.00 -19.47 20.15
N ASP A 236 11.16 -20.43 19.75
CA ASP A 236 11.64 -21.74 19.33
C ASP A 236 11.83 -21.70 17.82
N ILE A 237 13.08 -21.75 17.35
CA ILE A 237 13.40 -21.70 15.92
C ILE A 237 13.24 -23.08 15.31
N ASN A 238 12.33 -23.19 14.35
CA ASN A 238 12.17 -24.40 13.55
C ASN A 238 13.02 -24.26 12.27
N VAL A 239 14.11 -25.01 12.18
CA VAL A 239 15.01 -25.07 11.04
C VAL A 239 15.21 -26.51 10.61
N GLU A 240 14.98 -26.83 9.35
CA GLU A 240 15.43 -28.10 8.79
C GLU A 240 16.94 -28.09 8.58
N GLU A 241 17.59 -29.23 8.83
CA GLU A 241 19.04 -29.39 8.86
C GLU A 241 19.71 -29.08 7.52
N THR A 242 20.19 -27.84 7.38
CA THR A 242 21.18 -27.44 6.38
C THR A 242 22.24 -26.62 7.09
N PRO A 243 23.53 -26.65 6.65
CA PRO A 243 24.56 -25.84 7.29
C PRO A 243 24.26 -24.37 7.10
N ARG A 244 23.70 -23.74 8.12
CA ARG A 244 23.31 -22.32 8.17
C ARG A 244 23.99 -21.65 9.36
N THR A 245 24.34 -20.38 9.22
CA THR A 245 24.91 -19.60 10.32
C THR A 245 23.82 -18.81 11.01
N PHE A 246 23.58 -19.07 12.30
CA PHE A 246 22.57 -18.41 13.10
C PHE A 246 23.22 -17.66 14.27
N ASP A 247 22.83 -16.40 14.49
CA ASP A 247 23.10 -15.66 15.71
C ASP A 247 21.82 -15.66 16.57
N LEU A 248 21.93 -16.35 17.73
CA LEU A 248 20.85 -16.54 18.69
C LEU A 248 21.18 -15.90 20.05
N SER A 249 22.31 -15.19 20.15
CA SER A 249 22.76 -14.55 21.40
C SER A 249 22.03 -13.26 21.75
#